data_7b9dc671cca6cd863dfea7bf151b761e
#
_entry.id   7b9dc671cca6cd863dfea7bf151b761e
#
_cell.length_a   1.000
_cell.length_b   1.000
_cell.length_c   1.000
_cell.angle_alpha   90.00
_cell.angle_beta   90.00
_cell.angle_gamma   90.00
#
_symmetry.space_group_name_H-M   'P 1'
#
loop_
_entity.id
_entity.type
_entity.pdbx_description
1 polymer ?
#
loop_
_entity_poly.entity_id
_entity_poly.type
_entity_poly.pdbx_seq_one_letter_code
_entity_poly.pdbx_strand_id
1 'polypeptide(L)'
;MTHRLRFAPSPTGYLHVGGARTALFNWLFVKRYGGQFLLRIEDTDKARSTDESTRAIFEGLEWLGLQWDEDVVYQGANLERHRADVAKLVSAGKAYRCFCTAQELDEQRAAASARGEAFKYDRRCDRLDPDEVTRRVAAGAPFSVRFRVPAGETAWDDLVHGRIAFPNHDIGEGDFIVLRSDATPIYNLAVVSDDIAMKITLVMRGDDHISNTPKQILIYEALGAAIPQFAHLPMIHGADGKKLSKRHGATAVGDYQHLGILPQAMLNFLALLGWSPGNDIEVMTVPQMIELFSSDGLLKKAAVFDTKKLEWMNGQHLGQMPAEQVAKIVTPLIVSAGIADEATLTSMEDRYLATLDLLKVRARTTDEIVKQIRPYLPGSVDYDPEAIAKGWKDRAGSREMIAAARDFLSRLKTWDQGGLEDCLKLLAEAKGVSAGKLYQPMRVALTGLTVSPGIFEILAAMGREQSLRRLSDAETWLTEHGT
;
A
#
# COMPACT_ATOMS: atom_id res chain seq x y z
N MET A 1 15.43 -16.30 21.78
CA MET A 1 14.02 -16.69 21.52
C MET A 1 13.71 -16.39 20.07
N THR A 2 12.98 -17.24 19.39
CA THR A 2 12.56 -16.99 18.01
C THR A 2 11.48 -15.91 18.01
N HIS A 3 11.62 -14.85 17.21
CA HIS A 3 10.63 -13.79 17.11
C HIS A 3 9.33 -14.31 16.49
N ARG A 4 8.18 -13.93 17.06
CA ARG A 4 6.87 -14.23 16.52
C ARG A 4 6.05 -12.94 16.50
N LEU A 5 5.80 -12.45 15.32
CA LEU A 5 5.06 -11.22 15.06
C LEU A 5 3.80 -11.54 14.25
N ARG A 6 2.79 -10.69 14.35
CA ARG A 6 1.55 -10.88 13.60
C ARG A 6 1.05 -9.57 13.00
N PHE A 7 0.47 -9.67 11.82
CA PHE A 7 -0.48 -8.71 11.31
C PHE A 7 -1.90 -9.19 11.64
N ALA A 8 -2.74 -8.33 12.19
CA ALA A 8 -4.06 -8.70 12.72
C ALA A 8 -5.14 -7.73 12.23
N PRO A 9 -5.49 -7.77 10.93
CA PRO A 9 -6.51 -6.90 10.37
C PRO A 9 -7.93 -7.35 10.70
N SER A 10 -8.85 -6.38 10.91
CA SER A 10 -10.28 -6.64 10.92
C SER A 10 -10.80 -6.60 9.47
N PRO A 11 -11.56 -7.62 9.00
CA PRO A 11 -12.03 -7.72 7.62
C PRO A 11 -13.28 -6.87 7.38
N THR A 12 -13.17 -5.57 7.63
CA THR A 12 -14.25 -4.58 7.47
C THR A 12 -14.11 -3.73 6.21
N GLY A 13 -13.23 -4.13 5.29
CA GLY A 13 -12.92 -3.46 4.04
C GLY A 13 -11.62 -3.96 3.43
N TYR A 14 -11.15 -3.29 2.38
CA TYR A 14 -9.91 -3.62 1.68
C TYR A 14 -8.67 -3.35 2.54
N LEU A 15 -7.54 -4.03 2.19
CA LEU A 15 -6.25 -3.76 2.80
C LEU A 15 -5.82 -2.32 2.50
N HIS A 16 -5.84 -1.49 3.52
CA HIS A 16 -5.52 -0.09 3.36
C HIS A 16 -4.04 0.18 3.62
N VAL A 17 -3.50 1.23 3.02
CA VAL A 17 -2.08 1.63 3.07
C VAL A 17 -1.46 1.55 4.48
N GLY A 18 -2.18 1.99 5.52
CA GLY A 18 -1.69 1.91 6.90
C GLY A 18 -1.57 0.47 7.42
N GLY A 19 -2.53 -0.39 7.04
CA GLY A 19 -2.49 -1.82 7.34
C GLY A 19 -1.33 -2.49 6.61
N ALA A 20 -1.18 -2.23 5.31
CA ALA A 20 -0.09 -2.76 4.50
C ALA A 20 1.31 -2.36 5.04
N ARG A 21 1.49 -1.09 5.46
CA ARG A 21 2.72 -0.66 6.12
C ARG A 21 2.97 -1.43 7.43
N THR A 22 1.93 -1.62 8.23
CA THR A 22 2.05 -2.39 9.48
C THR A 22 2.43 -3.83 9.19
N ALA A 23 1.81 -4.48 8.20
CA ALA A 23 2.18 -5.81 7.75
C ALA A 23 3.65 -5.86 7.28
N LEU A 24 4.06 -4.92 6.43
CA LEU A 24 5.42 -4.79 5.92
C LEU A 24 6.46 -4.69 7.06
N PHE A 25 6.23 -3.86 8.08
CA PHE A 25 7.20 -3.69 9.16
C PHE A 25 7.31 -4.94 10.04
N ASN A 26 6.20 -5.64 10.31
CA ASN A 26 6.23 -6.94 10.98
C ASN A 26 7.02 -7.96 10.14
N TRP A 27 6.78 -8.00 8.83
CA TRP A 27 7.46 -8.88 7.89
C TRP A 27 8.96 -8.57 7.79
N LEU A 28 9.34 -7.29 7.60
CA LEU A 28 10.75 -6.86 7.55
C LEU A 28 11.50 -7.21 8.84
N PHE A 29 10.87 -7.00 9.99
CA PHE A 29 11.46 -7.36 11.29
C PHE A 29 11.80 -8.84 11.35
N VAL A 30 10.85 -9.70 10.97
CA VAL A 30 11.04 -11.15 10.97
C VAL A 30 12.10 -11.59 9.95
N LYS A 31 12.07 -11.02 8.74
CA LYS A 31 13.06 -11.35 7.70
C LYS A 31 14.48 -10.90 8.09
N ARG A 32 14.60 -9.79 8.82
CA ARG A 32 15.90 -9.26 9.31
C ARG A 32 16.46 -10.04 10.49
N TYR A 33 15.63 -10.27 11.51
CA TYR A 33 16.09 -10.83 12.79
C TYR A 33 15.81 -12.31 12.96
N GLY A 34 15.13 -12.92 12.01
CA GLY A 34 14.67 -14.29 12.07
C GLY A 34 13.40 -14.45 12.92
N GLY A 35 12.60 -15.46 12.60
CA GLY A 35 11.35 -15.74 13.29
C GLY A 35 10.21 -16.06 12.35
N GLN A 36 8.97 -15.80 12.78
CA GLN A 36 7.76 -16.11 12.04
C GLN A 36 6.84 -14.88 11.96
N PHE A 37 6.38 -14.58 10.74
CA PHE A 37 5.34 -13.59 10.46
C PHE A 37 4.00 -14.29 10.33
N LEU A 38 3.05 -13.95 11.17
CA LEU A 38 1.76 -14.62 11.31
C LEU A 38 0.63 -13.69 10.85
N LEU A 39 -0.47 -14.30 10.43
CA LEU A 39 -1.69 -13.59 10.05
C LEU A 39 -2.87 -14.01 10.91
N ARG A 40 -3.55 -13.02 11.52
CA ARG A 40 -4.81 -13.24 12.24
C ARG A 40 -5.89 -12.33 11.66
N ILE A 41 -7.03 -12.91 11.32
CA ILE A 41 -8.21 -12.17 10.89
C ILE A 41 -9.10 -11.92 12.11
N GLU A 42 -9.33 -10.64 12.46
CA GLU A 42 -10.16 -10.23 13.60
C GLU A 42 -11.62 -10.06 13.16
N ASP A 43 -12.30 -11.19 12.97
CA ASP A 43 -13.65 -11.35 12.42
C ASP A 43 -14.75 -11.49 13.49
N THR A 44 -14.51 -11.03 14.71
CA THR A 44 -15.47 -11.09 15.81
C THR A 44 -16.70 -10.22 15.61
N ASP A 45 -16.63 -9.17 14.81
CA ASP A 45 -17.77 -8.34 14.40
C ASP A 45 -18.40 -8.93 13.12
N LYS A 46 -19.26 -9.91 13.27
CA LYS A 46 -19.93 -10.61 12.16
C LYS A 46 -20.77 -9.71 11.27
N ALA A 47 -21.25 -8.57 11.78
CA ALA A 47 -22.06 -7.64 10.98
C ALA A 47 -21.23 -6.85 9.97
N ARG A 48 -19.96 -6.59 10.26
CA ARG A 48 -19.04 -5.82 9.41
C ARG A 48 -17.98 -6.67 8.72
N SER A 49 -17.79 -7.91 9.14
CA SER A 49 -16.82 -8.84 8.55
C SER A 49 -17.43 -9.58 7.38
N THR A 50 -16.81 -9.53 6.21
CA THR A 50 -17.24 -10.21 5.00
C THR A 50 -16.12 -11.07 4.41
N ASP A 51 -16.50 -12.16 3.73
CA ASP A 51 -15.54 -13.01 3.00
C ASP A 51 -14.84 -12.24 1.88
N GLU A 52 -15.53 -11.29 1.25
CA GLU A 52 -14.96 -10.42 0.23
C GLU A 52 -13.84 -9.54 0.81
N SER A 53 -14.08 -8.92 1.98
CA SER A 53 -13.07 -8.12 2.66
C SER A 53 -11.88 -8.95 3.10
N THR A 54 -12.11 -10.18 3.56
CA THR A 54 -11.05 -11.12 3.92
C THR A 54 -10.20 -11.48 2.70
N ARG A 55 -10.85 -11.80 1.58
CA ARG A 55 -10.16 -12.11 0.31
C ARG A 55 -9.34 -10.92 -0.17
N ALA A 56 -9.88 -9.71 -0.15
CA ALA A 56 -9.17 -8.50 -0.56
C ALA A 56 -7.94 -8.19 0.31
N ILE A 57 -7.95 -8.57 1.59
CA ILE A 57 -6.75 -8.50 2.45
C ILE A 57 -5.68 -9.48 1.97
N PHE A 58 -6.05 -10.72 1.66
CA PHE A 58 -5.11 -11.73 1.15
C PHE A 58 -4.52 -11.32 -0.19
N GLU A 59 -5.36 -10.94 -1.15
CA GLU A 59 -4.93 -10.47 -2.47
C GLU A 59 -3.95 -9.27 -2.36
N GLY A 60 -4.22 -8.33 -1.45
CA GLY A 60 -3.32 -7.20 -1.21
C GLY A 60 -1.97 -7.62 -0.61
N LEU A 61 -1.96 -8.56 0.33
CA LEU A 61 -0.72 -9.09 0.91
C LEU A 61 0.08 -9.91 -0.11
N GLU A 62 -0.60 -10.75 -0.89
CA GLU A 62 0.00 -11.56 -1.96
C GLU A 62 0.60 -10.67 -3.06
N TRP A 63 -0.12 -9.65 -3.51
CA TRP A 63 0.40 -8.69 -4.48
C TRP A 63 1.68 -8.00 -3.99
N LEU A 64 1.74 -7.64 -2.70
CA LEU A 64 2.94 -7.09 -2.08
C LEU A 64 4.03 -8.15 -1.84
N GLY A 65 3.75 -9.44 -1.97
CA GLY A 65 4.69 -10.52 -1.66
C GLY A 65 4.93 -10.70 -0.16
N LEU A 66 4.02 -10.23 0.69
CA LEU A 66 4.09 -10.36 2.16
C LEU A 66 3.49 -11.70 2.61
N GLN A 67 4.24 -12.77 2.38
CA GLN A 67 3.83 -14.12 2.77
C GLN A 67 3.98 -14.34 4.27
N TRP A 68 3.01 -15.02 4.87
CA TRP A 68 2.99 -15.45 6.27
C TRP A 68 3.38 -16.93 6.41
N ASP A 69 3.86 -17.30 7.59
CA ASP A 69 4.58 -18.56 7.78
C ASP A 69 3.73 -19.73 8.35
N GLU A 70 2.53 -19.48 8.87
CA GLU A 70 1.63 -20.49 9.45
C GLU A 70 0.20 -20.33 8.94
N ASP A 71 -0.69 -21.26 9.28
CA ASP A 71 -2.11 -21.16 8.95
C ASP A 71 -2.74 -19.88 9.53
N VAL A 72 -3.66 -19.29 8.78
CA VAL A 72 -4.37 -18.08 9.21
C VAL A 72 -5.22 -18.37 10.44
N VAL A 73 -5.07 -17.55 11.47
CA VAL A 73 -5.88 -17.63 12.67
C VAL A 73 -7.11 -16.73 12.51
N TYR A 74 -8.31 -17.31 12.65
CA TYR A 74 -9.57 -16.58 12.69
C TYR A 74 -10.00 -16.36 14.15
N GLN A 75 -10.10 -15.10 14.57
CA GLN A 75 -10.41 -14.74 15.95
C GLN A 75 -11.79 -15.24 16.37
N GLY A 76 -12.77 -15.18 15.46
CA GLY A 76 -14.11 -15.67 15.69
C GLY A 76 -14.22 -17.18 15.96
N ALA A 77 -13.25 -17.98 15.51
CA ALA A 77 -13.16 -19.42 15.81
C ALA A 77 -12.70 -19.72 17.25
N ASN A 78 -12.12 -18.73 17.96
CA ASN A 78 -11.47 -18.90 19.26
C ASN A 78 -12.35 -18.48 20.45
N LEU A 79 -13.65 -18.25 20.26
CA LEU A 79 -14.55 -17.74 21.29
C LEU A 79 -14.58 -18.57 22.56
N GLU A 80 -14.50 -19.90 22.46
CA GLU A 80 -14.47 -20.81 23.63
C GLU A 80 -13.22 -20.60 24.48
N ARG A 81 -12.05 -20.44 23.84
CA ARG A 81 -10.80 -20.12 24.56
C ARG A 81 -10.90 -18.76 25.26
N HIS A 82 -11.43 -17.75 24.57
CA HIS A 82 -11.60 -16.42 25.14
C HIS A 82 -12.52 -16.46 26.39
N ARG A 83 -13.61 -17.22 26.33
CA ARG A 83 -14.53 -17.43 27.48
C ARG A 83 -13.86 -18.18 28.62
N ALA A 84 -13.05 -19.20 28.30
CA ALA A 84 -12.27 -19.92 29.32
C ALA A 84 -11.26 -18.99 30.02
N ASP A 85 -10.61 -18.10 29.30
CA ASP A 85 -9.68 -17.13 29.88
C ASP A 85 -10.42 -16.10 30.78
N VAL A 86 -11.64 -15.65 30.39
CA VAL A 86 -12.48 -14.84 31.28
C VAL A 86 -12.84 -15.61 32.55
N ALA A 87 -13.18 -16.90 32.46
CA ALA A 87 -13.49 -17.72 33.62
C ALA A 87 -12.27 -17.84 34.55
N LYS A 88 -11.04 -17.99 34.02
CA LYS A 88 -9.78 -17.95 34.79
C LYS A 88 -9.63 -16.61 35.52
N LEU A 89 -9.85 -15.49 34.86
CA LEU A 89 -9.77 -14.16 35.47
C LEU A 89 -10.77 -14.02 36.64
N VAL A 90 -12.00 -14.50 36.47
CA VAL A 90 -13.01 -14.47 37.52
C VAL A 90 -12.62 -15.36 38.71
N SER A 91 -12.17 -16.61 38.46
CA SER A 91 -11.77 -17.54 39.53
C SER A 91 -10.53 -17.06 40.29
N ALA A 92 -9.61 -16.34 39.62
CA ALA A 92 -8.44 -15.73 40.23
C ALA A 92 -8.75 -14.39 40.92
N GLY A 93 -10.00 -13.96 40.97
CA GLY A 93 -10.40 -12.69 41.58
C GLY A 93 -9.87 -11.44 40.83
N LYS A 94 -9.45 -11.60 39.57
CA LYS A 94 -8.95 -10.50 38.71
C LYS A 94 -10.08 -9.86 37.89
N ALA A 95 -11.26 -10.48 37.85
CA ALA A 95 -12.46 -9.97 37.22
C ALA A 95 -13.71 -10.35 38.05
N TYR A 96 -14.81 -9.68 37.80
CA TYR A 96 -16.08 -9.92 38.51
C TYR A 96 -17.27 -9.71 37.59
N ARG A 97 -18.42 -10.28 37.98
CA ARG A 97 -19.68 -10.14 37.25
C ARG A 97 -20.33 -8.80 37.58
N CYS A 98 -20.72 -8.07 36.55
CA CYS A 98 -21.41 -6.77 36.62
C CYS A 98 -22.84 -6.91 36.10
N PHE A 99 -23.83 -6.66 36.93
CA PHE A 99 -25.27 -6.76 36.63
C PHE A 99 -25.89 -5.42 36.24
N CYS A 100 -25.11 -4.34 36.13
CA CYS A 100 -25.61 -3.04 35.71
C CYS A 100 -26.17 -3.12 34.29
N THR A 101 -27.35 -2.54 34.09
CA THR A 101 -27.98 -2.38 32.78
C THR A 101 -27.31 -1.24 32.00
N ALA A 102 -27.53 -1.23 30.67
CA ALA A 102 -27.07 -0.14 29.83
C ALA A 102 -27.65 1.21 30.28
N GLN A 103 -28.94 1.22 30.62
CA GLN A 103 -29.63 2.44 31.10
C GLN A 103 -28.97 2.98 32.37
N GLU A 104 -28.72 2.17 33.39
CA GLU A 104 -28.06 2.59 34.63
C GLU A 104 -26.67 3.18 34.39
N LEU A 105 -25.91 2.62 33.45
CA LEU A 105 -24.58 3.11 33.10
C LEU A 105 -24.66 4.43 32.32
N ASP A 106 -25.66 4.60 31.45
CA ASP A 106 -25.87 5.82 30.69
C ASP A 106 -26.34 6.96 31.59
N GLU A 107 -27.21 6.68 32.59
CA GLU A 107 -27.59 7.64 33.63
C GLU A 107 -26.38 8.12 34.45
N GLN A 108 -25.46 7.19 34.80
CA GLN A 108 -24.23 7.55 35.52
C GLN A 108 -23.27 8.39 34.65
N ARG A 109 -23.14 8.07 33.35
CA ARG A 109 -22.37 8.88 32.39
C ARG A 109 -22.95 10.29 32.28
N ALA A 110 -24.26 10.40 32.13
CA ALA A 110 -24.95 11.68 32.04
C ALA A 110 -24.75 12.51 33.32
N ALA A 111 -24.87 11.90 34.50
CA ALA A 111 -24.63 12.55 35.76
C ALA A 111 -23.18 13.02 35.96
N ALA A 112 -22.19 12.25 35.55
CA ALA A 112 -20.77 12.66 35.54
C ALA A 112 -20.54 13.84 34.59
N SER A 113 -21.06 13.74 33.37
CA SER A 113 -20.97 14.81 32.36
C SER A 113 -21.61 16.12 32.84
N ALA A 114 -22.76 16.06 33.53
CA ALA A 114 -23.43 17.24 34.11
C ALA A 114 -22.58 17.94 35.20
N ARG A 115 -21.66 17.20 35.84
CA ARG A 115 -20.70 17.75 36.81
C ARG A 115 -19.38 18.18 36.16
N GLY A 116 -19.23 18.03 34.85
CA GLY A 116 -17.96 18.28 34.16
C GLY A 116 -16.87 17.24 34.46
N GLU A 117 -17.25 16.06 34.95
CA GLU A 117 -16.34 14.97 35.32
C GLU A 117 -16.29 13.88 34.25
N ALA A 118 -15.12 13.25 34.05
CA ALA A 118 -15.02 12.04 33.28
C ALA A 118 -15.72 10.89 34.02
N PHE A 119 -16.55 10.12 33.31
CA PHE A 119 -17.22 8.98 33.92
C PHE A 119 -16.19 7.92 34.35
N LYS A 120 -16.35 7.46 35.60
CA LYS A 120 -15.63 6.29 36.15
C LYS A 120 -16.66 5.33 36.75
N TYR A 121 -16.54 4.03 36.41
CA TYR A 121 -17.42 3.02 36.99
C TYR A 121 -17.18 2.90 38.49
N ASP A 122 -18.23 2.95 39.29
CA ASP A 122 -18.20 3.06 40.76
C ASP A 122 -17.92 1.72 41.49
N ARG A 123 -17.70 0.64 40.80
CA ARG A 123 -17.43 -0.71 41.33
C ARG A 123 -18.57 -1.28 42.19
N ARG A 124 -19.82 -0.83 42.04
CA ARG A 124 -20.95 -1.29 42.86
C ARG A 124 -21.11 -2.81 42.81
N CYS A 125 -20.94 -3.43 41.64
CA CYS A 125 -21.07 -4.88 41.49
C CYS A 125 -19.87 -5.66 42.03
N ASP A 126 -18.70 -5.04 42.19
CA ASP A 126 -17.53 -5.63 42.80
C ASP A 126 -17.71 -5.82 44.32
N ARG A 127 -18.57 -5.01 44.92
CA ARG A 127 -18.88 -5.05 46.37
C ARG A 127 -20.12 -5.89 46.72
N LEU A 128 -20.72 -6.58 45.73
CA LEU A 128 -21.86 -7.49 46.01
C LEU A 128 -21.38 -8.69 46.82
N ASP A 129 -22.28 -9.11 47.73
CA ASP A 129 -22.08 -10.35 48.48
C ASP A 129 -21.95 -11.56 47.51
N PRO A 130 -20.99 -12.48 47.70
CA PRO A 130 -20.83 -13.65 46.86
C PRO A 130 -22.09 -14.51 46.73
N ASP A 131 -22.88 -14.64 47.78
CA ASP A 131 -24.12 -15.40 47.74
C ASP A 131 -25.19 -14.70 46.91
N GLU A 132 -25.22 -13.35 46.92
CA GLU A 132 -26.08 -12.55 46.05
C GLU A 132 -25.69 -12.70 44.58
N VAL A 133 -24.40 -12.67 44.26
CA VAL A 133 -23.87 -12.95 42.91
C VAL A 133 -24.32 -14.32 42.45
N THR A 134 -24.16 -15.33 43.31
CA THR A 134 -24.53 -16.72 43.01
C THR A 134 -26.04 -16.84 42.76
N ARG A 135 -26.87 -16.23 43.58
CA ARG A 135 -28.35 -16.22 43.41
C ARG A 135 -28.75 -15.56 42.09
N ARG A 136 -28.16 -14.43 41.72
CA ARG A 136 -28.47 -13.73 40.49
C ARG A 136 -28.11 -14.55 39.25
N VAL A 137 -26.93 -15.18 39.28
CA VAL A 137 -26.46 -16.05 38.20
C VAL A 137 -27.43 -17.28 38.07
N ALA A 138 -27.78 -17.92 39.19
CA ALA A 138 -28.69 -19.05 39.21
C ALA A 138 -30.10 -18.66 38.73
N ALA A 139 -30.54 -17.42 38.97
CA ALA A 139 -31.78 -16.85 38.46
C ALA A 139 -31.73 -16.47 36.97
N GLY A 140 -30.60 -16.65 36.29
CA GLY A 140 -30.44 -16.29 34.87
C GLY A 140 -30.32 -14.78 34.62
N ALA A 141 -29.96 -13.97 35.64
CA ALA A 141 -29.80 -12.54 35.44
C ALA A 141 -28.66 -12.25 34.47
N PRO A 142 -28.87 -11.40 33.44
CA PRO A 142 -27.82 -11.05 32.49
C PRO A 142 -26.69 -10.30 33.21
N PHE A 143 -25.46 -10.61 32.87
CA PHE A 143 -24.28 -9.92 33.41
C PHE A 143 -23.19 -9.77 32.36
N SER A 144 -22.42 -8.71 32.48
CA SER A 144 -21.11 -8.56 31.82
C SER A 144 -20.00 -8.93 32.82
N VAL A 145 -18.79 -9.17 32.32
CA VAL A 145 -17.61 -9.37 33.19
C VAL A 145 -16.68 -8.15 33.05
N ARG A 146 -16.34 -7.55 34.20
CA ARG A 146 -15.38 -6.44 34.26
C ARG A 146 -14.04 -6.93 34.82
N PHE A 147 -12.96 -6.43 34.22
CA PHE A 147 -11.61 -6.59 34.73
C PHE A 147 -11.45 -5.65 35.95
N ARG A 148 -10.90 -6.17 37.04
CA ARG A 148 -10.61 -5.39 38.25
C ARG A 148 -9.26 -4.70 38.06
N VAL A 149 -9.28 -3.43 37.68
CA VAL A 149 -8.05 -2.63 37.47
C VAL A 149 -7.38 -2.38 38.83
N PRO A 150 -6.13 -2.84 39.03
CA PRO A 150 -5.41 -2.61 40.29
C PRO A 150 -5.03 -1.15 40.46
N ALA A 151 -4.76 -0.74 41.69
CA ALA A 151 -4.13 0.56 41.95
C ALA A 151 -2.69 0.59 41.40
N GLY A 152 -2.15 1.78 41.17
CA GLY A 152 -0.77 1.96 40.70
C GLY A 152 -0.67 2.48 39.28
N GLU A 153 0.36 2.05 38.58
CA GLU A 153 0.72 2.48 37.23
C GLU A 153 1.04 1.27 36.36
N THR A 154 0.62 1.31 35.10
CA THR A 154 1.03 0.35 34.06
C THR A 154 1.98 1.05 33.10
N ALA A 155 3.19 0.52 32.96
CA ALA A 155 4.24 1.09 32.11
C ALA A 155 4.92 0.02 31.27
N TRP A 156 5.41 0.43 30.10
CA TRP A 156 6.23 -0.42 29.21
C TRP A 156 7.24 0.41 28.45
N ASP A 157 8.26 -0.25 27.91
CA ASP A 157 9.22 0.34 26.99
C ASP A 157 8.79 0.02 25.56
N ASP A 158 8.33 1.04 24.84
CA ASP A 158 7.91 0.94 23.44
C ASP A 158 9.11 1.14 22.53
N LEU A 159 9.30 0.27 21.53
CA LEU A 159 10.45 0.33 20.62
C LEU A 159 10.50 1.64 19.80
N VAL A 160 9.35 2.29 19.59
CA VAL A 160 9.26 3.55 18.83
C VAL A 160 9.25 4.76 19.79
N HIS A 161 8.38 4.73 20.81
CA HIS A 161 8.13 5.89 21.66
C HIS A 161 9.00 5.96 22.92
N GLY A 162 9.69 4.87 23.26
CA GLY A 162 10.43 4.73 24.52
C GLY A 162 9.46 4.43 25.68
N ARG A 163 9.79 4.84 26.90
CA ARG A 163 8.97 4.56 28.06
C ARG A 163 7.62 5.28 28.00
N ILE A 164 6.52 4.50 28.07
CA ILE A 164 5.14 4.98 28.17
C ILE A 164 4.57 4.46 29.50
N ALA A 165 3.83 5.32 30.21
CA ALA A 165 3.24 4.99 31.49
C ALA A 165 1.84 5.59 31.61
N PHE A 166 0.92 4.83 32.20
CA PHE A 166 -0.45 5.25 32.48
C PHE A 166 -0.79 4.97 33.95
N PRO A 167 -1.18 5.99 34.72
CA PRO A 167 -1.82 5.76 36.01
C PRO A 167 -3.05 4.86 35.82
N ASN A 168 -3.15 3.78 36.59
CA ASN A 168 -4.21 2.80 36.38
C ASN A 168 -5.61 3.36 36.56
N HIS A 169 -5.78 4.41 37.38
CA HIS A 169 -7.05 5.11 37.54
C HIS A 169 -7.48 5.88 36.29
N ASP A 170 -6.57 6.13 35.33
CA ASP A 170 -6.86 6.79 34.06
C ASP A 170 -7.11 5.81 32.90
N ILE A 171 -6.98 4.51 33.14
CA ILE A 171 -7.25 3.48 32.15
C ILE A 171 -8.75 3.41 31.86
N GLY A 172 -9.19 4.07 30.79
CA GLY A 172 -10.59 4.08 30.35
C GLY A 172 -11.55 4.61 31.41
N GLU A 173 -12.71 3.96 31.55
CA GLU A 173 -13.74 4.29 32.51
C GLU A 173 -13.55 3.58 33.90
N GLY A 174 -12.34 3.16 34.22
CA GLY A 174 -12.04 2.32 35.39
C GLY A 174 -12.08 0.82 35.02
N ASP A 175 -12.77 0.01 35.82
CA ASP A 175 -12.90 -1.42 35.54
C ASP A 175 -13.59 -1.66 34.20
N PHE A 176 -12.80 -2.02 33.19
CA PHE A 176 -13.29 -2.18 31.84
C PHE A 176 -13.93 -3.56 31.63
N ILE A 177 -14.89 -3.64 30.72
CA ILE A 177 -15.56 -4.92 30.38
C ILE A 177 -14.56 -5.80 29.60
N VAL A 178 -14.55 -7.09 29.87
CA VAL A 178 -13.81 -8.12 29.14
C VAL A 178 -14.75 -9.13 28.45
N LEU A 179 -16.00 -9.29 28.94
CA LEU A 179 -17.04 -10.10 28.37
C LEU A 179 -18.37 -9.35 28.42
N ARG A 180 -19.08 -9.26 27.31
CA ARG A 180 -20.42 -8.69 27.23
C ARG A 180 -21.47 -9.64 27.82
N SER A 181 -22.68 -9.13 28.06
CA SER A 181 -23.82 -9.92 28.58
C SER A 181 -24.31 -11.01 27.62
N ASP A 182 -24.04 -10.90 26.35
CA ASP A 182 -24.27 -11.93 25.32
C ASP A 182 -23.15 -12.98 25.24
N ALA A 183 -22.23 -12.97 26.19
CA ALA A 183 -21.04 -13.81 26.24
C ALA A 183 -20.05 -13.59 25.07
N THR A 184 -20.08 -12.42 24.43
CA THR A 184 -19.09 -12.01 23.42
C THR A 184 -17.89 -11.37 24.09
N PRO A 185 -16.65 -11.88 23.89
CA PRO A 185 -15.44 -11.26 24.40
C PRO A 185 -15.19 -9.89 23.76
N ILE A 186 -14.61 -8.97 24.53
CA ILE A 186 -14.24 -7.66 24.01
C ILE A 186 -12.81 -7.70 23.43
N TYR A 187 -12.56 -6.81 22.48
CA TYR A 187 -11.31 -6.65 21.72
C TYR A 187 -10.03 -6.89 22.57
N ASN A 188 -9.86 -6.17 23.67
CA ASN A 188 -8.63 -6.25 24.45
C ASN A 188 -8.38 -7.66 25.03
N LEU A 189 -9.43 -8.36 25.46
CA LEU A 189 -9.31 -9.75 25.93
C LEU A 189 -9.04 -10.71 24.77
N ALA A 190 -9.80 -10.62 23.69
CA ALA A 190 -9.67 -11.51 22.55
C ALA A 190 -8.26 -11.45 21.93
N VAL A 191 -7.72 -10.23 21.76
CA VAL A 191 -6.36 -10.01 21.26
C VAL A 191 -5.31 -10.66 22.17
N VAL A 192 -5.40 -10.45 23.49
CA VAL A 192 -4.43 -11.02 24.45
C VAL A 192 -4.52 -12.54 24.48
N SER A 193 -5.72 -13.11 24.52
CA SER A 193 -5.93 -14.57 24.50
C SER A 193 -5.33 -15.20 23.24
N ASP A 194 -5.56 -14.56 22.07
CA ASP A 194 -4.98 -15.05 20.81
C ASP A 194 -3.47 -14.87 20.76
N ASP A 195 -2.95 -13.71 21.14
CA ASP A 195 -1.50 -13.44 21.15
C ASP A 195 -0.75 -14.42 22.09
N ILE A 196 -1.33 -14.79 23.24
CA ILE A 196 -0.80 -15.84 24.12
C ILE A 196 -0.77 -17.19 23.40
N ALA A 197 -1.88 -17.61 22.80
CA ALA A 197 -1.98 -18.89 22.11
C ALA A 197 -1.05 -18.97 20.89
N MET A 198 -0.88 -17.87 20.17
CA MET A 198 0.05 -17.72 19.03
C MET A 198 1.50 -17.52 19.49
N LYS A 199 1.77 -17.38 20.80
CA LYS A 199 3.09 -17.13 21.37
C LYS A 199 3.77 -15.89 20.79
N ILE A 200 3.02 -14.80 20.63
CA ILE A 200 3.53 -13.54 20.09
C ILE A 200 4.56 -12.94 21.03
N THR A 201 5.70 -12.54 20.48
CA THR A 201 6.83 -11.97 21.25
C THR A 201 6.97 -10.47 21.07
N LEU A 202 6.45 -9.91 19.95
CA LEU A 202 6.44 -8.49 19.67
C LEU A 202 5.12 -8.11 18.99
N VAL A 203 4.45 -7.10 19.54
CA VAL A 203 3.22 -6.50 19.00
C VAL A 203 3.58 -5.18 18.33
N MET A 204 3.71 -5.20 16.99
CA MET A 204 3.96 -4.00 16.19
C MET A 204 2.67 -3.60 15.46
N ARG A 205 2.16 -2.37 15.74
CA ARG A 205 0.84 -1.91 15.26
C ARG A 205 0.76 -0.38 15.22
N GLY A 206 -0.36 0.20 14.77
CA GLY A 206 -0.59 1.64 14.77
C GLY A 206 -0.62 2.25 16.18
N ASP A 207 -0.21 3.50 16.31
CA ASP A 207 -0.17 4.27 17.57
C ASP A 207 -1.55 4.62 18.13
N ASP A 208 -2.61 4.51 17.32
CA ASP A 208 -4.01 4.59 17.75
C ASP A 208 -4.39 3.47 18.77
N HIS A 209 -3.55 2.45 18.91
CA HIS A 209 -3.69 1.39 19.91
C HIS A 209 -2.91 1.64 21.22
N ILE A 210 -2.17 2.72 21.36
CA ILE A 210 -1.40 3.01 22.60
C ILE A 210 -2.31 2.97 23.84
N SER A 211 -3.52 3.54 23.78
CA SER A 211 -4.48 3.55 24.88
C SER A 211 -5.08 2.16 25.21
N ASN A 212 -4.93 1.17 24.32
CA ASN A 212 -5.33 -0.22 24.60
C ASN A 212 -4.24 -1.01 25.30
N THR A 213 -2.97 -0.64 25.11
CA THR A 213 -1.82 -1.39 25.60
C THR A 213 -1.83 -1.60 27.11
N PRO A 214 -2.10 -0.60 27.98
CA PRO A 214 -2.11 -0.84 29.41
C PRO A 214 -3.22 -1.82 29.84
N LYS A 215 -4.39 -1.83 29.17
CA LYS A 215 -5.45 -2.82 29.44
C LYS A 215 -4.97 -4.24 29.07
N GLN A 216 -4.27 -4.37 27.97
CA GLN A 216 -3.75 -5.64 27.50
C GLN A 216 -2.62 -6.16 28.41
N ILE A 217 -1.70 -5.30 28.84
CA ILE A 217 -0.64 -5.67 29.82
C ILE A 217 -1.27 -6.20 31.10
N LEU A 218 -2.27 -5.51 31.66
CA LEU A 218 -2.97 -5.97 32.85
C LEU A 218 -3.65 -7.35 32.66
N ILE A 219 -4.18 -7.63 31.47
CA ILE A 219 -4.77 -8.94 31.16
C ILE A 219 -3.68 -10.01 31.05
N TYR A 220 -2.52 -9.73 30.39
CA TYR A 220 -1.37 -10.65 30.35
C TYR A 220 -0.92 -11.03 31.75
N GLU A 221 -0.70 -10.05 32.61
CA GLU A 221 -0.30 -10.25 34.02
C GLU A 221 -1.31 -11.10 34.80
N ALA A 222 -2.60 -10.77 34.65
CA ALA A 222 -3.68 -11.49 35.35
C ALA A 222 -3.86 -12.93 34.89
N LEU A 223 -3.51 -13.25 33.64
CA LEU A 223 -3.48 -14.60 33.08
C LEU A 223 -2.16 -15.33 33.38
N GLY A 224 -1.16 -14.66 34.01
CA GLY A 224 0.15 -15.23 34.28
C GLY A 224 0.99 -15.50 33.02
N ALA A 225 0.73 -14.77 31.95
CA ALA A 225 1.41 -14.93 30.66
C ALA A 225 2.57 -13.94 30.50
N ALA A 226 3.55 -14.31 29.67
CA ALA A 226 4.62 -13.40 29.31
C ALA A 226 4.07 -12.22 28.50
N ILE A 227 4.47 -11.01 28.88
CA ILE A 227 4.10 -9.79 28.18
C ILE A 227 5.02 -9.64 26.95
N PRO A 228 4.48 -9.50 25.73
CA PRO A 228 5.29 -9.22 24.54
C PRO A 228 5.92 -7.84 24.59
N GLN A 229 6.95 -7.60 23.80
CA GLN A 229 7.40 -6.25 23.50
C GLN A 229 6.33 -5.51 22.66
N PHE A 230 6.38 -4.18 22.67
CA PHE A 230 5.45 -3.33 21.90
C PHE A 230 6.22 -2.35 21.02
N ALA A 231 5.67 -2.08 19.83
CA ALA A 231 6.11 -1.05 18.91
C ALA A 231 4.88 -0.36 18.30
N HIS A 232 4.67 0.90 18.61
CA HIS A 232 3.54 1.66 18.08
C HIS A 232 4.00 2.59 16.95
N LEU A 233 3.55 2.28 15.74
CA LEU A 233 3.92 2.98 14.51
C LEU A 233 3.07 4.24 14.34
N PRO A 234 3.66 5.38 13.96
CA PRO A 234 2.93 6.63 13.81
C PRO A 234 1.86 6.54 12.72
N MET A 235 0.84 7.39 12.81
CA MET A 235 -0.20 7.48 11.79
C MET A 235 0.35 7.96 10.45
N ILE A 236 -0.32 7.57 9.36
CA ILE A 236 -0.09 8.11 8.03
C ILE A 236 -1.13 9.22 7.78
N HIS A 237 -0.65 10.39 7.39
CA HIS A 237 -1.46 11.56 7.08
C HIS A 237 -1.53 11.81 5.58
N GLY A 238 -2.59 12.46 5.13
CA GLY A 238 -2.67 13.06 3.80
C GLY A 238 -1.88 14.37 3.75
N ALA A 239 -1.82 14.96 2.56
CA ALA A 239 -1.13 16.26 2.34
C ALA A 239 -1.75 17.41 3.19
N ASP A 240 -2.99 17.27 3.63
CA ASP A 240 -3.69 18.23 4.50
C ASP A 240 -3.34 18.07 5.99
N GLY A 241 -2.42 17.18 6.34
CA GLY A 241 -2.00 16.89 7.71
C GLY A 241 -3.02 16.09 8.53
N LYS A 242 -4.14 15.64 7.93
CA LYS A 242 -5.14 14.82 8.61
C LYS A 242 -4.90 13.34 8.32
N LYS A 243 -5.44 12.46 9.17
CA LYS A 243 -5.38 11.00 8.95
C LYS A 243 -5.78 10.64 7.52
N LEU A 244 -4.95 9.84 6.85
CA LEU A 244 -5.22 9.38 5.48
C LEU A 244 -6.60 8.72 5.39
N SER A 245 -7.38 9.08 4.40
CA SER A 245 -8.75 8.61 4.19
C SER A 245 -9.13 8.65 2.71
N LYS A 246 -10.24 8.03 2.32
CA LYS A 246 -10.73 7.96 0.92
C LYS A 246 -10.83 9.32 0.21
N ARG A 247 -11.00 10.43 0.93
CA ARG A 247 -11.01 11.78 0.34
C ARG A 247 -9.64 12.24 -0.22
N HIS A 248 -8.55 11.55 0.15
CA HIS A 248 -7.20 11.83 -0.32
C HIS A 248 -6.81 11.01 -1.57
N GLY A 249 -7.77 10.31 -2.18
CA GLY A 249 -7.57 9.43 -3.33
C GLY A 249 -7.63 7.95 -2.96
N ALA A 250 -6.95 7.12 -3.74
CA ALA A 250 -6.84 5.70 -3.49
C ALA A 250 -6.24 5.42 -2.10
N THR A 251 -6.88 4.57 -1.33
CA THR A 251 -6.42 4.17 0.01
C THR A 251 -6.28 2.67 0.16
N ALA A 252 -6.93 1.89 -0.70
CA ALA A 252 -6.75 0.46 -0.79
C ALA A 252 -5.49 0.13 -1.59
N VAL A 253 -4.74 -0.86 -1.14
CA VAL A 253 -3.50 -1.29 -1.80
C VAL A 253 -3.77 -1.79 -3.21
N GLY A 254 -4.87 -2.52 -3.42
CA GLY A 254 -5.27 -3.02 -4.74
C GLY A 254 -5.53 -1.91 -5.78
N ASP A 255 -5.97 -0.72 -5.34
CA ASP A 255 -6.19 0.42 -6.25
C ASP A 255 -4.89 0.82 -6.97
N TYR A 256 -3.75 0.76 -6.27
CA TYR A 256 -2.45 1.13 -6.81
C TYR A 256 -1.92 0.15 -7.85
N GLN A 257 -2.26 -1.13 -7.74
CA GLN A 257 -2.00 -2.11 -8.78
C GLN A 257 -2.67 -1.71 -10.10
N HIS A 258 -3.93 -1.31 -10.03
CA HIS A 258 -4.71 -0.83 -11.20
C HIS A 258 -4.22 0.50 -11.75
N LEU A 259 -3.51 1.30 -10.95
CA LEU A 259 -2.86 2.55 -11.39
C LEU A 259 -1.45 2.31 -11.97
N GLY A 260 -1.05 1.07 -12.16
CA GLY A 260 0.24 0.71 -12.74
C GLY A 260 1.44 0.91 -11.83
N ILE A 261 1.22 0.88 -10.50
CA ILE A 261 2.28 0.89 -9.50
C ILE A 261 2.81 -0.54 -9.30
N LEU A 262 4.13 -0.69 -9.28
CA LEU A 262 4.79 -1.97 -9.03
C LEU A 262 4.75 -2.34 -7.54
N PRO A 263 4.59 -3.62 -7.18
CA PRO A 263 4.57 -4.04 -5.78
C PRO A 263 5.88 -3.68 -5.04
N GLN A 264 7.05 -3.84 -5.66
CA GLN A 264 8.32 -3.46 -5.04
C GLN A 264 8.45 -1.94 -4.82
N ALA A 265 7.90 -1.12 -5.70
CA ALA A 265 7.87 0.33 -5.51
C ALA A 265 6.94 0.73 -4.36
N MET A 266 5.78 0.07 -4.27
CA MET A 266 4.85 0.25 -3.16
C MET A 266 5.47 -0.17 -1.82
N LEU A 267 6.15 -1.31 -1.75
CA LEU A 267 6.87 -1.75 -0.55
C LEU A 267 7.94 -0.75 -0.13
N ASN A 268 8.75 -0.28 -1.08
CA ASN A 268 9.79 0.70 -0.81
C ASN A 268 9.22 2.02 -0.30
N PHE A 269 8.15 2.49 -0.92
CA PHE A 269 7.47 3.71 -0.49
C PHE A 269 6.86 3.56 0.91
N LEU A 270 6.17 2.43 1.18
CA LEU A 270 5.59 2.14 2.49
C LEU A 270 6.66 2.02 3.58
N ALA A 271 7.84 1.47 3.27
CA ALA A 271 8.93 1.39 4.23
C ALA A 271 9.39 2.77 4.70
N LEU A 272 9.48 3.74 3.80
CA LEU A 272 9.87 5.12 4.15
C LEU A 272 8.76 5.91 4.88
N LEU A 273 7.53 5.38 4.97
CA LEU A 273 6.45 5.98 5.75
C LEU A 273 6.52 5.58 7.24
N GLY A 274 7.58 5.94 7.92
CA GLY A 274 7.76 5.69 9.35
C GLY A 274 9.00 4.89 9.71
N TRP A 275 9.89 4.68 8.74
CA TRP A 275 11.22 4.12 8.95
C TRP A 275 12.25 4.85 8.08
N SER A 276 13.48 4.94 8.57
CA SER A 276 14.63 5.50 7.84
C SER A 276 15.81 4.53 7.90
N PRO A 277 16.46 4.23 6.77
CA PRO A 277 17.67 3.39 6.74
C PRO A 277 18.90 4.08 7.35
N GLY A 278 18.80 5.34 7.78
CA GLY A 278 19.91 6.11 8.39
C GLY A 278 20.92 6.69 7.39
N ASN A 279 20.67 6.54 6.10
CA ASN A 279 21.40 7.14 4.99
C ASN A 279 20.39 7.75 4.01
N ASP A 280 20.83 8.55 3.06
CA ASP A 280 19.94 9.24 2.10
C ASP A 280 19.43 8.31 0.97
N ILE A 281 19.40 6.99 1.19
CA ILE A 281 18.90 6.04 0.22
C ILE A 281 17.36 6.03 0.24
N GLU A 282 16.76 6.42 -0.88
CA GLU A 282 15.30 6.41 -1.03
C GLU A 282 14.80 5.21 -1.87
N VAL A 283 15.57 4.78 -2.87
CA VAL A 283 15.19 3.67 -3.76
C VAL A 283 15.92 2.40 -3.33
N MET A 284 15.18 1.42 -2.86
CA MET A 284 15.70 0.17 -2.31
C MET A 284 14.97 -1.04 -2.89
N THR A 285 15.72 -2.07 -3.22
CA THR A 285 15.16 -3.40 -3.48
C THR A 285 14.69 -4.05 -2.18
N VAL A 286 13.83 -5.08 -2.29
CA VAL A 286 13.36 -5.84 -1.11
C VAL A 286 14.52 -6.43 -0.30
N PRO A 287 15.55 -7.07 -0.90
CA PRO A 287 16.72 -7.52 -0.15
C PRO A 287 17.44 -6.40 0.60
N GLN A 288 17.62 -5.22 -0.01
CA GLN A 288 18.24 -4.07 0.65
C GLN A 288 17.39 -3.55 1.82
N MET A 289 16.06 -3.50 1.66
CA MET A 289 15.17 -3.13 2.78
C MET A 289 15.32 -4.10 3.95
N ILE A 290 15.38 -5.42 3.69
CA ILE A 290 15.59 -6.43 4.73
C ILE A 290 16.94 -6.23 5.40
N GLU A 291 18.01 -6.02 4.63
CA GLU A 291 19.37 -5.84 5.16
C GLU A 291 19.52 -4.58 6.03
N LEU A 292 18.90 -3.47 5.62
CA LEU A 292 19.01 -2.19 6.29
C LEU A 292 18.01 -2.03 7.44
N PHE A 293 16.95 -2.84 7.48
CA PHE A 293 15.88 -2.66 8.47
C PHE A 293 16.38 -2.78 9.90
N SER A 294 16.07 -1.78 10.72
CA SER A 294 16.34 -1.79 12.15
C SER A 294 15.18 -1.15 12.92
N SER A 295 14.95 -1.63 14.14
CA SER A 295 13.99 -1.02 15.07
C SER A 295 14.39 0.41 15.45
N ASP A 296 15.69 0.72 15.47
CA ASP A 296 16.21 2.04 15.80
C ASP A 296 15.92 3.07 14.71
N GLY A 297 15.71 2.60 13.48
CA GLY A 297 15.29 3.42 12.35
C GLY A 297 13.80 3.77 12.34
N LEU A 298 12.98 3.20 13.23
CA LEU A 298 11.55 3.52 13.33
C LEU A 298 11.34 4.95 13.83
N LEU A 299 10.50 5.70 13.13
CA LEU A 299 10.27 7.11 13.38
C LEU A 299 9.02 7.33 14.24
N LYS A 300 9.08 8.30 15.17
CA LYS A 300 7.93 8.71 16.00
C LYS A 300 6.97 9.64 15.26
N LYS A 301 7.48 10.37 14.28
CA LYS A 301 6.71 11.40 13.57
C LYS A 301 5.79 10.76 12.53
N ALA A 302 4.55 11.24 12.48
CA ALA A 302 3.61 10.87 11.43
C ALA A 302 4.19 11.18 10.04
N ALA A 303 4.03 10.22 9.13
CA ALA A 303 4.48 10.35 7.74
C ALA A 303 3.34 10.90 6.86
N VAL A 304 3.69 11.65 5.83
CA VAL A 304 2.73 12.15 4.83
C VAL A 304 2.78 11.25 3.60
N PHE A 305 1.61 10.79 3.18
CA PHE A 305 1.44 10.04 1.94
C PHE A 305 1.48 11.00 0.75
N ASP A 306 2.57 10.99 0.00
CA ASP A 306 2.77 11.80 -1.20
C ASP A 306 2.69 10.92 -2.45
N THR A 307 1.59 11.03 -3.20
CA THR A 307 1.35 10.29 -4.43
C THR A 307 2.41 10.58 -5.51
N LYS A 308 2.88 11.83 -5.60
CA LYS A 308 3.92 12.19 -6.59
C LYS A 308 5.25 11.51 -6.27
N LYS A 309 5.59 11.40 -4.97
CA LYS A 309 6.78 10.67 -4.55
C LYS A 309 6.64 9.18 -4.83
N LEU A 310 5.45 8.59 -4.65
CA LEU A 310 5.19 7.19 -5.01
C LEU A 310 5.35 6.97 -6.52
N GLU A 311 4.76 7.82 -7.36
CA GLU A 311 4.91 7.75 -8.83
C GLU A 311 6.37 7.92 -9.26
N TRP A 312 7.09 8.88 -8.67
CA TRP A 312 8.52 9.04 -8.93
C TRP A 312 9.30 7.76 -8.58
N MET A 313 9.06 7.22 -7.39
CA MET A 313 9.73 5.99 -6.93
C MET A 313 9.39 4.80 -7.84
N ASN A 314 8.15 4.71 -8.27
CA ASN A 314 7.72 3.67 -9.22
C ASN A 314 8.48 3.79 -10.55
N GLY A 315 8.65 5.01 -11.06
CA GLY A 315 9.46 5.28 -12.24
C GLY A 315 10.93 4.87 -12.06
N GLN A 316 11.52 5.05 -10.86
CA GLN A 316 12.88 4.59 -10.58
C GLN A 316 12.97 3.05 -10.63
N HIS A 317 12.02 2.35 -10.05
CA HIS A 317 11.96 0.88 -10.10
C HIS A 317 11.73 0.36 -11.54
N LEU A 318 10.82 0.98 -12.29
CA LEU A 318 10.59 0.66 -13.70
C LEU A 318 11.87 0.84 -14.53
N GLY A 319 12.54 1.99 -14.38
CA GLY A 319 13.75 2.31 -15.13
C GLY A 319 14.89 1.32 -14.90
N GLN A 320 15.01 0.76 -13.69
CA GLN A 320 16.04 -0.21 -13.33
C GLN A 320 15.67 -1.66 -13.70
N MET A 321 14.42 -1.94 -14.03
CA MET A 321 13.96 -3.30 -14.33
C MET A 321 14.41 -3.73 -15.72
N PRO A 322 14.90 -4.98 -15.92
CA PRO A 322 15.17 -5.54 -17.26
C PRO A 322 13.92 -5.48 -18.16
N ALA A 323 14.10 -5.22 -19.45
CA ALA A 323 12.99 -5.10 -20.42
C ALA A 323 12.11 -6.34 -20.45
N GLU A 324 12.69 -7.53 -20.32
CA GLU A 324 11.98 -8.82 -20.29
C GLU A 324 11.05 -8.93 -19.06
N GLN A 325 11.43 -8.34 -17.93
CA GLN A 325 10.57 -8.29 -16.76
C GLN A 325 9.44 -7.27 -16.94
N VAL A 326 9.76 -6.10 -17.51
CA VAL A 326 8.73 -5.11 -17.88
C VAL A 326 7.73 -5.73 -18.85
N ALA A 327 8.21 -6.48 -19.88
CA ALA A 327 7.37 -7.17 -20.85
C ALA A 327 6.36 -8.12 -20.19
N LYS A 328 6.79 -8.92 -19.20
CA LYS A 328 5.89 -9.82 -18.46
C LYS A 328 4.73 -9.08 -17.77
N ILE A 329 4.96 -7.84 -17.37
CA ILE A 329 3.94 -7.02 -16.69
C ILE A 329 3.04 -6.32 -17.71
N VAL A 330 3.62 -5.71 -18.76
CA VAL A 330 2.85 -4.83 -19.66
C VAL A 330 2.22 -5.57 -20.83
N THR A 331 2.75 -6.74 -21.27
CA THR A 331 2.17 -7.53 -22.37
C THR A 331 0.70 -7.87 -22.13
N PRO A 332 0.29 -8.42 -20.96
CA PRO A 332 -1.13 -8.67 -20.70
C PRO A 332 -1.99 -7.39 -20.76
N LEU A 333 -1.45 -6.25 -20.32
CA LEU A 333 -2.15 -4.96 -20.35
C LEU A 333 -2.31 -4.46 -21.79
N ILE A 334 -1.28 -4.59 -22.63
CA ILE A 334 -1.32 -4.23 -24.06
C ILE A 334 -2.35 -5.07 -24.80
N VAL A 335 -2.39 -6.38 -24.54
CA VAL A 335 -3.35 -7.32 -25.15
C VAL A 335 -4.77 -7.00 -24.68
N SER A 336 -4.97 -6.82 -23.38
CA SER A 336 -6.28 -6.45 -22.81
C SER A 336 -6.81 -5.12 -23.32
N ALA A 337 -5.92 -4.16 -23.58
CA ALA A 337 -6.27 -2.87 -24.18
C ALA A 337 -6.54 -2.95 -25.70
N GLY A 338 -6.39 -4.11 -26.32
CA GLY A 338 -6.59 -4.30 -27.77
C GLY A 338 -5.58 -3.55 -28.64
N ILE A 339 -4.40 -3.25 -28.10
CA ILE A 339 -3.35 -2.50 -28.83
C ILE A 339 -2.58 -3.42 -29.77
N ALA A 340 -2.26 -4.62 -29.32
CA ALA A 340 -1.66 -5.70 -30.12
C ALA A 340 -1.98 -7.05 -29.48
N ASP A 341 -1.93 -8.12 -30.27
CA ASP A 341 -2.00 -9.49 -29.75
C ASP A 341 -0.59 -10.02 -29.41
N GLU A 342 -0.56 -11.09 -28.63
CA GLU A 342 0.70 -11.71 -28.15
C GLU A 342 1.56 -12.23 -29.32
N ALA A 343 0.94 -12.75 -30.37
CA ALA A 343 1.65 -13.24 -31.55
C ALA A 343 2.40 -12.10 -32.27
N THR A 344 1.78 -10.95 -32.40
CA THR A 344 2.40 -9.75 -32.96
C THR A 344 3.62 -9.32 -32.14
N LEU A 345 3.47 -9.23 -30.80
CA LEU A 345 4.57 -8.83 -29.91
C LEU A 345 5.74 -9.82 -29.95
N THR A 346 5.44 -11.13 -29.97
CA THR A 346 6.44 -12.20 -30.10
C THR A 346 7.16 -12.14 -31.47
N SER A 347 6.44 -11.86 -32.56
CA SER A 347 7.04 -11.76 -33.89
C SER A 347 8.06 -10.64 -34.04
N MET A 348 8.04 -9.67 -33.14
CA MET A 348 8.93 -8.51 -33.12
C MET A 348 9.67 -8.35 -31.77
N GLU A 349 9.94 -9.43 -31.05
CA GLU A 349 10.43 -9.45 -29.69
C GLU A 349 11.62 -8.50 -29.45
N ASP A 350 12.68 -8.57 -30.26
CA ASP A 350 13.86 -7.71 -30.10
C ASP A 350 13.49 -6.20 -30.15
N ARG A 351 12.62 -5.82 -31.09
CA ARG A 351 12.17 -4.43 -31.20
C ARG A 351 11.20 -4.05 -30.08
N TYR A 352 10.37 -4.99 -29.66
CA TYR A 352 9.47 -4.79 -28.53
C TYR A 352 10.25 -4.53 -27.24
N LEU A 353 11.25 -5.35 -26.92
CA LEU A 353 12.11 -5.16 -25.76
C LEU A 353 12.91 -3.86 -25.84
N ALA A 354 13.49 -3.53 -26.99
CA ALA A 354 14.19 -2.25 -27.21
C ALA A 354 13.24 -1.04 -27.01
N THR A 355 11.98 -1.17 -27.42
CA THR A 355 10.98 -0.13 -27.21
C THR A 355 10.63 0.00 -25.72
N LEU A 356 10.49 -1.11 -25.01
CA LEU A 356 10.27 -1.07 -23.55
C LEU A 356 11.43 -0.43 -22.81
N ASP A 357 12.68 -0.72 -23.18
CA ASP A 357 13.87 -0.07 -22.62
C ASP A 357 13.86 1.44 -22.84
N LEU A 358 13.42 1.87 -24.01
CA LEU A 358 13.27 3.29 -24.32
C LEU A 358 12.19 3.99 -23.48
N LEU A 359 11.04 3.35 -23.27
CA LEU A 359 9.87 3.94 -22.60
C LEU A 359 9.98 3.88 -21.07
N LYS A 360 10.46 2.77 -20.50
CA LYS A 360 10.46 2.53 -19.05
C LYS A 360 11.23 3.58 -18.24
N VAL A 361 12.30 4.14 -18.78
CA VAL A 361 13.13 5.15 -18.09
C VAL A 361 12.44 6.51 -17.95
N ARG A 362 11.37 6.73 -18.70
CA ARG A 362 10.59 7.97 -18.71
C ARG A 362 9.20 7.80 -18.08
N ALA A 363 8.70 6.58 -18.04
CA ALA A 363 7.40 6.26 -17.49
C ALA A 363 7.38 6.29 -15.96
N ARG A 364 6.29 6.80 -15.41
CA ARG A 364 6.01 6.75 -13.97
C ARG A 364 5.20 5.53 -13.59
N THR A 365 4.38 5.01 -14.51
CA THR A 365 3.52 3.85 -14.30
C THR A 365 3.56 2.91 -15.49
N THR A 366 3.14 1.66 -15.30
CA THR A 366 3.00 0.71 -16.41
C THR A 366 1.94 1.16 -17.41
N ASP A 367 0.90 1.84 -16.95
CA ASP A 367 -0.15 2.42 -17.79
C ASP A 367 0.40 3.45 -18.78
N GLU A 368 1.39 4.24 -18.35
CA GLU A 368 2.05 5.20 -19.25
C GLU A 368 2.83 4.48 -20.35
N ILE A 369 3.47 3.35 -20.04
CA ILE A 369 4.14 2.52 -21.06
C ILE A 369 3.11 2.00 -22.05
N VAL A 370 1.97 1.45 -21.57
CA VAL A 370 0.89 0.93 -22.42
C VAL A 370 0.34 2.01 -23.35
N LYS A 371 0.15 3.23 -22.85
CA LYS A 371 -0.29 4.36 -23.68
C LYS A 371 0.73 4.81 -24.72
N GLN A 372 2.01 4.80 -24.34
CA GLN A 372 3.08 5.33 -25.19
C GLN A 372 3.61 4.31 -26.21
N ILE A 373 3.34 3.00 -26.05
CA ILE A 373 3.93 1.97 -26.92
C ILE A 373 3.25 1.87 -28.28
N ARG A 374 1.96 2.26 -28.39
CA ARG A 374 1.15 2.07 -29.61
C ARG A 374 1.82 2.54 -30.89
N PRO A 375 2.50 3.70 -30.95
CA PRO A 375 3.18 4.15 -32.16
C PRO A 375 4.31 3.23 -32.65
N TYR A 376 4.90 2.45 -31.78
CA TYR A 376 6.02 1.54 -32.11
C TYR A 376 5.57 0.16 -32.62
N LEU A 377 4.27 -0.11 -32.46
CA LEU A 377 3.67 -1.37 -32.91
C LEU A 377 3.14 -1.25 -34.35
N PRO A 378 2.93 -2.38 -35.07
CA PRO A 378 2.31 -2.39 -36.39
C PRO A 378 0.90 -1.74 -36.37
N GLY A 379 0.49 -1.18 -37.51
CA GLY A 379 -0.80 -0.52 -37.64
C GLY A 379 -0.69 0.97 -38.03
N SER A 380 -1.78 1.73 -37.99
CA SER A 380 -1.82 3.16 -38.25
C SER A 380 -1.48 3.99 -37.01
N VAL A 381 -1.09 5.25 -37.20
CA VAL A 381 -0.93 6.23 -36.12
C VAL A 381 -2.22 7.05 -36.01
N ASP A 382 -2.71 7.17 -34.79
CA ASP A 382 -3.73 8.16 -34.47
C ASP A 382 -3.04 9.48 -34.14
N TYR A 383 -3.25 10.52 -34.92
CA TYR A 383 -2.63 11.81 -34.69
C TYR A 383 -3.48 12.63 -33.70
N ASP A 384 -2.89 12.92 -32.54
CA ASP A 384 -3.51 13.74 -31.51
C ASP A 384 -3.81 15.15 -32.07
N PRO A 385 -5.03 15.69 -31.87
CA PRO A 385 -5.39 17.04 -32.35
C PRO A 385 -4.47 18.15 -31.86
N GLU A 386 -3.95 18.04 -30.61
CA GLU A 386 -3.00 18.99 -30.07
C GLU A 386 -1.63 18.85 -30.73
N ALA A 387 -1.22 17.62 -31.06
CA ALA A 387 0.02 17.35 -31.79
C ALA A 387 -0.03 17.93 -33.21
N ILE A 388 -1.16 17.76 -33.91
CA ILE A 388 -1.39 18.38 -35.21
C ILE A 388 -1.28 19.91 -35.09
N ALA A 389 -2.03 20.53 -34.18
CA ALA A 389 -2.08 21.98 -34.00
C ALA A 389 -0.72 22.60 -33.69
N LYS A 390 0.12 21.90 -32.93
CA LYS A 390 1.45 22.38 -32.53
C LYS A 390 2.56 21.99 -33.50
N GLY A 391 2.62 20.71 -33.88
CA GLY A 391 3.72 20.14 -34.67
C GLY A 391 3.54 20.33 -36.18
N TRP A 392 2.29 20.42 -36.68
CA TRP A 392 1.95 20.61 -38.08
C TRP A 392 1.19 21.93 -38.33
N LYS A 393 1.54 22.98 -37.55
CA LYS A 393 0.94 24.32 -37.70
C LYS A 393 1.05 24.87 -39.14
N ASP A 394 2.24 24.68 -39.75
CA ASP A 394 2.46 24.87 -41.17
C ASP A 394 2.41 23.49 -41.86
N ARG A 395 1.25 23.07 -42.34
CA ARG A 395 1.03 21.73 -42.93
C ARG A 395 1.86 21.51 -44.19
N ALA A 396 1.97 22.53 -45.05
CA ALA A 396 2.72 22.44 -46.30
C ALA A 396 4.22 22.31 -46.03
N GLY A 397 4.78 23.16 -45.15
CA GLY A 397 6.18 23.06 -44.72
C GLY A 397 6.48 21.77 -43.94
N SER A 398 5.56 21.32 -43.10
CA SER A 398 5.70 20.04 -42.38
C SER A 398 5.77 18.84 -43.34
N ARG A 399 4.88 18.83 -44.35
CA ARG A 399 4.90 17.79 -45.39
C ARG A 399 6.22 17.77 -46.15
N GLU A 400 6.73 18.98 -46.55
CA GLU A 400 8.03 19.08 -47.25
C GLU A 400 9.19 18.54 -46.39
N MET A 401 9.21 18.87 -45.09
CA MET A 401 10.25 18.38 -44.19
C MET A 401 10.17 16.88 -43.95
N ILE A 402 8.97 16.31 -43.79
CA ILE A 402 8.73 14.87 -43.67
C ILE A 402 9.17 14.11 -44.91
N ALA A 403 8.79 14.59 -46.11
CA ALA A 403 9.18 13.99 -47.38
C ALA A 403 10.71 13.98 -47.56
N ALA A 404 11.37 15.11 -47.27
CA ALA A 404 12.81 15.22 -47.32
C ALA A 404 13.48 14.29 -46.33
N ALA A 405 12.99 14.21 -45.11
CA ALA A 405 13.51 13.28 -44.09
C ALA A 405 13.37 11.80 -44.51
N ARG A 406 12.20 11.41 -45.04
CA ARG A 406 11.99 10.05 -45.58
C ARG A 406 12.98 9.72 -46.68
N ASP A 407 13.19 10.64 -47.63
CA ASP A 407 14.12 10.41 -48.77
C ASP A 407 15.57 10.28 -48.29
N PHE A 408 16.04 11.12 -47.38
CA PHE A 408 17.38 11.03 -46.79
C PHE A 408 17.56 9.73 -46.01
N LEU A 409 16.61 9.40 -45.11
CA LEU A 409 16.65 8.20 -44.30
C LEU A 409 16.58 6.92 -45.13
N SER A 410 15.87 6.92 -46.27
CA SER A 410 15.78 5.77 -47.16
C SER A 410 17.13 5.33 -47.74
N ARG A 411 18.07 6.27 -47.86
CA ARG A 411 19.44 6.05 -48.43
C ARG A 411 20.48 5.72 -47.36
N LEU A 412 20.12 5.80 -46.08
CA LEU A 412 21.03 5.54 -44.97
C LEU A 412 21.50 4.06 -45.00
N LYS A 413 22.78 3.80 -44.92
CA LYS A 413 23.34 2.43 -45.00
C LYS A 413 23.15 1.70 -43.68
N THR A 414 23.48 2.33 -42.55
CA THR A 414 23.42 1.76 -41.20
C THR A 414 22.33 2.47 -40.41
N TRP A 415 21.37 1.70 -39.85
CA TRP A 415 20.25 2.22 -39.10
C TRP A 415 20.52 2.13 -37.60
N ASP A 416 21.45 2.96 -37.13
CA ASP A 416 21.79 3.12 -35.73
C ASP A 416 21.66 4.60 -35.31
N GLN A 417 21.70 4.87 -34.01
CA GLN A 417 21.45 6.21 -33.47
C GLN A 417 22.43 7.24 -34.03
N GLY A 418 23.72 6.88 -34.19
CA GLY A 418 24.75 7.78 -34.71
C GLY A 418 24.51 8.13 -36.17
N GLY A 419 24.27 7.12 -37.03
CA GLY A 419 23.99 7.32 -38.45
C GLY A 419 22.70 8.09 -38.69
N LEU A 420 21.66 7.86 -37.86
CA LEU A 420 20.41 8.63 -37.90
C LEU A 420 20.61 10.10 -37.53
N GLU A 421 21.42 10.37 -36.50
CA GLU A 421 21.75 11.70 -36.03
C GLU A 421 22.53 12.49 -37.10
N ASP A 422 23.58 11.90 -37.67
CA ASP A 422 24.38 12.51 -38.73
C ASP A 422 23.54 12.79 -39.98
N CYS A 423 22.71 11.81 -40.41
CA CYS A 423 21.82 11.95 -41.55
C CYS A 423 20.84 13.15 -41.40
N LEU A 424 20.18 13.26 -40.26
CA LEU A 424 19.19 14.33 -40.03
C LEU A 424 19.84 15.69 -39.75
N LYS A 425 21.06 15.75 -39.21
CA LYS A 425 21.85 16.98 -39.10
C LYS A 425 22.21 17.51 -40.48
N LEU A 426 22.76 16.64 -41.34
CA LEU A 426 23.08 16.99 -42.73
C LEU A 426 21.83 17.50 -43.50
N LEU A 427 20.68 16.87 -43.30
CA LEU A 427 19.43 17.34 -43.90
C LEU A 427 19.02 18.72 -43.39
N ALA A 428 19.11 18.98 -42.07
CA ALA A 428 18.78 20.30 -41.49
C ALA A 428 19.68 21.40 -42.06
N GLU A 429 20.99 21.12 -42.19
CA GLU A 429 21.95 22.01 -42.82
C GLU A 429 21.64 22.27 -44.30
N ALA A 430 21.38 21.20 -45.06
CA ALA A 430 21.06 21.30 -46.49
C ALA A 430 19.76 22.09 -46.76
N LYS A 431 18.79 22.04 -45.86
CA LYS A 431 17.54 22.81 -45.90
C LYS A 431 17.64 24.20 -45.28
N GLY A 432 18.74 24.53 -44.61
CA GLY A 432 18.90 25.80 -43.89
C GLY A 432 17.91 26.00 -42.75
N VAL A 433 17.46 24.93 -42.11
CA VAL A 433 16.45 24.97 -41.02
C VAL A 433 17.06 24.57 -39.68
N SER A 434 16.46 25.05 -38.58
CA SER A 434 16.84 24.56 -37.25
C SER A 434 16.37 23.12 -37.03
N ALA A 435 17.09 22.38 -36.17
CA ALA A 435 16.74 21.01 -35.79
C ALA A 435 15.27 20.90 -35.34
N GLY A 436 14.75 21.84 -34.58
CA GLY A 436 13.36 21.84 -34.13
C GLY A 436 12.33 21.89 -35.26
N LYS A 437 12.62 22.64 -36.34
CA LYS A 437 11.74 22.74 -37.52
C LYS A 437 11.68 21.42 -38.33
N LEU A 438 12.73 20.60 -38.26
CA LEU A 438 12.76 19.29 -38.89
C LEU A 438 12.21 18.20 -37.95
N TYR A 439 12.66 18.17 -36.68
CA TYR A 439 12.36 17.05 -35.79
C TYR A 439 10.93 17.06 -35.24
N GLN A 440 10.33 18.24 -35.03
CA GLN A 440 8.99 18.32 -34.48
C GLN A 440 7.91 17.77 -35.43
N PRO A 441 7.88 18.14 -36.74
CA PRO A 441 6.98 17.49 -37.70
C PRO A 441 7.19 15.98 -37.81
N MET A 442 8.44 15.52 -37.83
CA MET A 442 8.77 14.09 -37.85
C MET A 442 8.26 13.35 -36.61
N ARG A 443 8.38 13.98 -35.42
CA ARG A 443 7.90 13.40 -34.15
C ARG A 443 6.40 13.10 -34.24
N VAL A 444 5.61 14.06 -34.71
CA VAL A 444 4.16 13.86 -34.89
C VAL A 444 3.90 12.77 -35.93
N ALA A 445 4.64 12.76 -37.04
CA ALA A 445 4.50 11.74 -38.08
C ALA A 445 4.77 10.32 -37.56
N LEU A 446 5.79 10.17 -36.73
CA LEU A 446 6.21 8.86 -36.19
C LEU A 446 5.32 8.39 -35.05
N THR A 447 4.89 9.29 -34.14
CA THR A 447 4.26 8.92 -32.87
C THR A 447 2.82 9.39 -32.70
N GLY A 448 2.37 10.35 -33.48
CA GLY A 448 1.08 11.02 -33.28
C GLY A 448 1.05 12.00 -32.12
N LEU A 449 2.18 12.20 -31.39
CA LEU A 449 2.24 12.93 -30.12
C LEU A 449 3.18 14.15 -30.21
N THR A 450 2.95 15.15 -29.35
CA THR A 450 3.86 16.30 -29.19
C THR A 450 5.10 15.97 -28.35
N VAL A 451 4.98 15.06 -27.40
CA VAL A 451 6.03 14.65 -26.44
C VAL A 451 6.32 13.16 -26.62
N SER A 452 7.58 12.83 -26.74
CA SER A 452 8.06 11.46 -26.93
C SER A 452 9.57 11.40 -26.60
N PRO A 453 10.22 10.24 -26.61
CA PRO A 453 11.69 10.10 -26.60
C PRO A 453 12.39 10.95 -27.67
N GLY A 454 13.72 10.98 -27.67
CA GLY A 454 14.51 11.66 -28.68
C GLY A 454 14.22 11.09 -30.09
N ILE A 455 14.25 11.95 -31.12
CA ILE A 455 13.88 11.54 -32.47
C ILE A 455 14.73 10.37 -33.00
N PHE A 456 16.02 10.35 -32.69
CA PHE A 456 16.94 9.30 -33.07
C PHE A 456 16.66 7.98 -32.33
N GLU A 457 16.29 8.08 -31.04
CA GLU A 457 15.88 6.94 -30.24
C GLU A 457 14.57 6.31 -30.77
N ILE A 458 13.60 7.13 -31.16
CA ILE A 458 12.34 6.67 -31.78
C ILE A 458 12.62 5.92 -33.07
N LEU A 459 13.41 6.53 -33.98
CA LEU A 459 13.75 5.93 -35.26
C LEU A 459 14.51 4.60 -35.11
N ALA A 460 15.47 4.56 -34.17
CA ALA A 460 16.24 3.34 -33.89
C ALA A 460 15.32 2.22 -33.35
N ALA A 461 14.49 2.50 -32.35
CA ALA A 461 13.57 1.54 -31.75
C ALA A 461 12.48 1.07 -32.73
N MET A 462 11.93 1.97 -33.54
CA MET A 462 10.90 1.66 -34.53
C MET A 462 11.45 0.85 -35.71
N GLY A 463 12.73 1.01 -36.02
CA GLY A 463 13.38 0.38 -37.16
C GLY A 463 13.06 1.04 -38.51
N ARG A 464 13.86 0.71 -39.51
CA ARG A 464 13.84 1.37 -40.85
C ARG A 464 12.49 1.30 -41.51
N GLU A 465 11.98 0.09 -41.68
CA GLU A 465 10.76 -0.16 -42.48
C GLU A 465 9.55 0.60 -41.92
N GLN A 466 9.33 0.45 -40.63
CA GLN A 466 8.19 1.12 -39.96
C GLN A 466 8.33 2.64 -39.93
N SER A 467 9.56 3.14 -39.69
CA SER A 467 9.81 4.59 -39.71
C SER A 467 9.50 5.21 -41.07
N LEU A 468 10.01 4.60 -42.16
CA LEU A 468 9.75 5.08 -43.52
C LEU A 468 8.27 5.01 -43.90
N ARG A 469 7.58 3.95 -43.48
CA ARG A 469 6.14 3.80 -43.70
C ARG A 469 5.37 4.93 -42.94
N ARG A 470 5.67 5.15 -41.66
CA ARG A 470 5.04 6.21 -40.85
C ARG A 470 5.21 7.60 -41.46
N LEU A 471 6.41 7.91 -41.96
CA LEU A 471 6.66 9.18 -42.65
C LEU A 471 5.84 9.29 -43.92
N SER A 472 5.70 8.20 -44.71
CA SER A 472 4.87 8.15 -45.91
C SER A 472 3.37 8.33 -45.61
N ASP A 473 2.89 7.65 -44.55
CA ASP A 473 1.49 7.76 -44.10
C ASP A 473 1.16 9.21 -43.67
N ALA A 474 2.09 9.86 -42.99
CA ALA A 474 1.94 11.26 -42.58
C ALA A 474 1.93 12.23 -43.76
N GLU A 475 2.74 12.00 -44.80
CA GLU A 475 2.71 12.78 -46.05
C GLU A 475 1.36 12.65 -46.71
N THR A 476 0.80 11.45 -46.81
CA THR A 476 -0.53 11.19 -47.37
C THR A 476 -1.61 11.93 -46.58
N TRP A 477 -1.57 11.76 -45.24
CA TRP A 477 -2.52 12.43 -44.33
C TRP A 477 -2.49 13.97 -44.50
N LEU A 478 -1.27 14.55 -44.52
CA LEU A 478 -1.09 16.00 -44.69
C LEU A 478 -1.55 16.49 -46.10
N THR A 479 -1.51 15.62 -47.12
CA THR A 479 -2.03 15.93 -48.46
C THR A 479 -3.55 15.96 -48.48
N GLU A 480 -4.19 15.00 -47.80
CA GLU A 480 -5.66 14.89 -47.70
C GLU A 480 -6.29 15.97 -46.81
N HIS A 481 -5.58 16.43 -45.78
CA HIS A 481 -6.09 17.39 -44.81
C HIS A 481 -5.39 18.77 -44.87
N GLY A 482 -4.66 19.02 -45.94
CA GLY A 482 -3.73 20.14 -46.09
C GLY A 482 -4.36 21.49 -46.49
N THR A 483 -5.70 21.63 -46.44
CA THR A 483 -6.41 22.90 -46.71
C THR A 483 -6.70 23.65 -45.41
#